data_99c45334da0f23aacbb8382602c2c6d4
#
_entry.id   99c45334da0f23aacbb8382602c2c6d4
#
_cell.length_a   1.000
_cell.length_b   1.000
_cell.length_c   1.000
_cell.angle_alpha   90.00
_cell.angle_beta   90.00
_cell.angle_gamma   90.00
#
_symmetry.space_group_name_H-M   'P 1'
#
loop_
_entity.id
_entity.type
_entity.pdbx_description
1 polymer ?
#
loop_
_entity_poly.entity_id
_entity_poly.type
_entity_poly.pdbx_seq_one_letter_code
_entity_poly.pdbx_strand_id
1 'polypeptide(L)'
;LAQDGTTEFTPAVSSTVRNNISSFRMLQWQDYFDNTRNGAILVDITSRALHFWSEDQSIYRLYPTSVPLSEDLTRRGKTDVIQKVVNPPWRPTPAMRERNPEWPEMVEGGAKDNPLGTRALYLGWTYYRIHGTHDTRKIGRKSSNGCVGLYNEHIEELFEYAKVGTQVLLI
;
A
#
# COMPACT_ATOMS: atom_id res chain seq x y z
N LEU A 1 -18.70 8.16 1.65
CA LEU A 1 -18.89 8.25 1.49
C LEU A 1 -19.01 8.57 1.23
N ALA A 2 -18.82 8.29 1.21
CA ALA A 2 -19.07 8.28 1.09
C ALA A 2 -19.11 8.59 0.82
N GLN A 3 -18.93 8.24 0.80
CA GLN A 3 -18.97 8.30 0.61
C GLN A 3 -18.75 8.55 0.19
N ASP A 4 -18.56 8.44 0.05
CA ASP A 4 -18.14 8.48 -0.30
C ASP A 4 -17.46 8.78 -0.40
N GLY A 5 -16.88 8.68 -0.45
CA GLY A 5 -16.10 8.74 -0.24
C GLY A 5 -15.16 9.15 -0.31
N THR A 6 -14.69 9.00 -0.38
CA THR A 6 -13.99 9.29 -0.24
C THR A 6 -13.58 10.01 -0.15
N THR A 7 -13.41 10.06 -0.11
CA THR A 7 -13.26 10.52 0.18
C THR A 7 -13.37 11.18 0.53
N GLU A 8 -13.32 11.21 0.75
CA GLU A 8 -13.48 11.45 1.27
C GLU A 8 -13.18 11.83 1.81
N PHE A 9 -12.62 11.76 2.21
CA PHE A 9 -12.35 11.78 3.01
C PHE A 9 -11.82 12.57 3.33
N THR A 10 -11.56 12.67 3.53
CA THR A 10 -11.25 13.16 4.13
C THR A 10 -11.09 13.73 4.60
N PRO A 11 -10.85 13.91 4.87
CA PRO A 11 -10.76 14.16 5.76
C PRO A 11 -10.97 14.71 6.15
N ALA A 12 -10.78 15.16 5.48
CA ALA A 12 -11.49 15.54 6.22
C ALA A 12 -12.04 15.01 6.62
N VAL A 13 -12.34 15.79 7.11
CA VAL A 13 -12.66 14.53 7.62
C VAL A 13 -14.12 14.48 7.93
N SER A 14 -14.85 13.90 7.03
CA SER A 14 -16.28 13.68 7.17
C SER A 14 -16.56 12.67 8.27
N SER A 15 -17.81 12.63 8.73
CA SER A 15 -18.23 11.62 9.70
C SER A 15 -18.06 10.20 9.14
N THR A 16 -18.23 10.01 7.84
CA THR A 16 -17.98 8.73 7.20
C THR A 16 -16.53 8.31 7.36
N VAL A 17 -15.60 9.25 7.16
CA VAL A 17 -14.18 8.98 7.36
C VAL A 17 -13.90 8.64 8.82
N ARG A 18 -14.52 9.36 9.75
CA ARG A 18 -14.34 9.07 11.19
C ARG A 18 -14.83 7.68 11.55
N ASN A 19 -15.97 7.27 11.00
CA ASN A 19 -16.48 5.94 11.27
C ASN A 19 -15.55 4.86 10.74
N ASN A 20 -14.95 5.10 9.55
CA ASN A 20 -13.94 4.19 9.02
C ASN A 20 -12.69 4.16 9.88
N ILE A 21 -12.27 5.31 10.36
CA ILE A 21 -11.11 5.42 11.25
C ILE A 21 -11.36 4.67 12.56
N SER A 22 -12.58 4.67 13.05
CA SER A 22 -12.90 3.96 14.29
C SER A 22 -12.65 2.46 14.21
N SER A 23 -12.64 1.88 13.01
CA SER A 23 -12.25 0.48 12.81
C SER A 23 -10.73 0.32 12.72
N PHE A 24 -9.99 1.41 12.56
CA PHE A 24 -8.54 1.43 12.52
C PHE A 24 -8.03 1.47 13.95
N ARG A 25 -7.49 0.37 14.42
CA ARG A 25 -6.95 0.31 15.78
C ARG A 25 -5.44 0.30 15.71
N MET A 26 -4.83 0.96 16.69
CA MET A 26 -3.40 0.79 16.90
C MET A 26 -3.15 -0.67 17.30
N LEU A 27 -2.34 -1.35 16.52
CA LEU A 27 -1.97 -2.74 16.80
C LEU A 27 -0.59 -2.77 17.48
N GLN A 28 -0.27 -3.91 18.05
CA GLN A 28 1.01 -4.12 18.72
C GLN A 28 1.86 -5.01 17.82
N TRP A 29 3.08 -4.60 17.52
CA TRP A 29 3.96 -5.35 16.64
C TRP A 29 4.27 -6.76 17.17
N GLN A 30 4.28 -6.93 18.50
CA GLN A 30 4.59 -8.20 19.15
C GLN A 30 3.62 -9.31 18.79
N ASP A 31 2.40 -8.95 18.38
CA ASP A 31 1.41 -9.94 17.97
C ASP A 31 1.71 -10.52 16.58
N TYR A 32 2.61 -9.90 15.82
CA TYR A 32 2.82 -10.22 14.40
C TYR A 32 4.27 -10.50 14.04
N PHE A 33 5.23 -9.97 14.80
CA PHE A 33 6.66 -10.07 14.50
C PHE A 33 7.44 -10.49 15.74
N ASP A 34 8.53 -11.22 15.53
CA ASP A 34 9.44 -11.60 16.61
C ASP A 34 10.27 -10.42 17.10
N ASN A 35 10.54 -9.47 16.21
CA ASN A 35 11.33 -8.27 16.48
C ASN A 35 10.99 -7.21 15.45
N THR A 36 11.55 -6.01 15.63
CA THR A 36 11.36 -4.90 14.69
C THR A 36 12.64 -4.58 13.90
N ARG A 37 13.51 -5.56 13.73
CA ARG A 37 14.76 -5.34 12.99
C ARG A 37 14.49 -4.79 11.62
N ASN A 38 15.17 -3.70 11.27
CA ASN A 38 15.03 -2.96 10.02
C ASN A 38 13.64 -2.32 9.84
N GLY A 39 12.82 -2.27 10.90
CA GLY A 39 11.44 -1.82 10.82
C GLY A 39 10.50 -2.95 10.41
N ALA A 40 9.20 -2.74 10.66
CA ALA A 40 8.18 -3.76 10.39
C ALA A 40 6.94 -3.11 9.79
N ILE A 41 6.43 -3.69 8.71
CA ILE A 41 5.21 -3.28 8.03
C ILE A 41 4.21 -4.41 8.13
N LEU A 42 3.02 -4.11 8.65
CA LEU A 42 1.88 -5.03 8.65
C LEU A 42 0.80 -4.47 7.74
N VAL A 43 0.39 -5.25 6.75
CA VAL A 43 -0.75 -4.89 5.91
C VAL A 43 -1.90 -5.81 6.27
N ASP A 44 -2.97 -5.24 6.81
CA ASP A 44 -4.20 -5.96 7.11
C ASP A 44 -5.16 -5.75 5.93
N ILE A 45 -5.32 -6.81 5.14
CA ILE A 45 -6.15 -6.77 3.93
C ILE A 45 -7.62 -6.52 4.29
N THR A 46 -8.08 -7.11 5.37
CA THR A 46 -9.48 -7.00 5.78
C THR A 46 -9.84 -5.58 6.19
N SER A 47 -9.02 -4.95 7.02
CA SER A 47 -9.28 -3.58 7.45
C SER A 47 -8.78 -2.53 6.45
N ARG A 48 -8.00 -2.95 5.46
CA ARG A 48 -7.41 -2.07 4.43
C ARG A 48 -6.55 -0.99 5.08
N ALA A 49 -5.63 -1.46 5.90
CA ALA A 49 -4.74 -0.59 6.67
C ALA A 49 -3.31 -1.13 6.64
N LEU A 50 -2.37 -0.21 6.63
CA LEU A 50 -0.95 -0.53 6.72
C LEU A 50 -0.41 0.10 8.00
N HIS A 51 0.24 -0.73 8.82
CA HIS A 51 0.89 -0.31 10.06
C HIS A 51 2.39 -0.38 9.88
N PHE A 52 3.08 0.62 10.39
CA PHE A 52 4.55 0.65 10.36
C PHE A 52 5.10 0.91 11.76
N TRP A 53 6.11 0.15 12.15
CA TRP A 53 6.89 0.38 13.37
C TRP A 53 8.36 0.53 12.98
N SER A 54 9.01 1.59 13.47
CA SER A 54 10.44 1.77 13.26
C SER A 54 11.23 0.74 14.08
N GLU A 55 12.48 0.52 13.69
CA GLU A 55 13.33 -0.46 14.36
C GLU A 55 13.47 -0.16 15.85
N ASP A 56 13.66 1.10 16.23
CA ASP A 56 13.77 1.51 17.62
C ASP A 56 12.41 1.68 18.31
N GLN A 57 11.32 1.44 17.57
CA GLN A 57 9.95 1.51 18.06
C GLN A 57 9.48 2.91 18.46
N SER A 58 10.24 3.94 18.10
CA SER A 58 9.89 5.33 18.42
C SER A 58 8.82 5.88 17.48
N ILE A 59 8.67 5.28 16.29
CA ILE A 59 7.73 5.74 15.27
C ILE A 59 6.73 4.63 14.98
N TYR A 60 5.45 5.00 15.07
CA TYR A 60 4.34 4.17 14.61
C TYR A 60 3.52 4.97 13.64
N ARG A 61 3.15 4.37 12.51
CA ARG A 61 2.27 5.01 11.52
C ARG A 61 1.19 4.03 11.08
N LEU A 62 0.03 4.60 10.78
CA LEU A 62 -1.14 3.86 10.32
C LEU A 62 -1.69 4.57 9.09
N TYR A 63 -1.78 3.87 7.98
CA TYR A 63 -2.26 4.44 6.72
C TYR A 63 -3.41 3.61 6.14
N PRO A 64 -4.44 4.27 5.59
CA PRO A 64 -5.44 3.56 4.79
C PRO A 64 -4.82 3.12 3.45
N THR A 65 -5.27 1.97 2.95
CA THR A 65 -4.71 1.40 1.73
C THR A 65 -5.81 0.98 0.75
N SER A 66 -5.42 0.84 -0.52
CA SER A 66 -6.14 -0.03 -1.43
C SER A 66 -5.62 -1.46 -1.26
N VAL A 67 -6.46 -2.43 -1.53
CA VAL A 67 -6.09 -3.85 -1.44
C VAL A 67 -6.63 -4.57 -2.68
N PRO A 68 -6.18 -5.82 -2.95
CA PRO A 68 -6.65 -6.56 -4.12
C PRO A 68 -8.15 -6.70 -4.21
N LEU A 69 -8.66 -6.70 -5.44
CA LEU A 69 -10.08 -6.80 -5.76
C LEU A 69 -10.71 -8.10 -5.25
N SER A 70 -9.96 -9.20 -5.25
CA SER A 70 -10.49 -10.51 -4.92
C SER A 70 -9.44 -11.36 -4.23
N GLU A 71 -9.88 -12.45 -3.61
CA GLU A 71 -8.97 -13.40 -2.96
C GLU A 71 -8.01 -14.03 -3.97
N ASP A 72 -8.42 -14.22 -5.21
CA ASP A 72 -7.55 -14.78 -6.26
C ASP A 72 -6.31 -13.92 -6.51
N LEU A 73 -6.42 -12.61 -6.27
CA LEU A 73 -5.34 -11.65 -6.47
C LEU A 73 -4.59 -11.35 -5.17
N THR A 74 -5.03 -11.93 -4.06
CA THR A 74 -4.51 -11.62 -2.74
C THR A 74 -3.46 -12.65 -2.33
N ARG A 75 -2.30 -12.16 -1.90
CA ARG A 75 -1.27 -13.00 -1.30
C ARG A 75 -1.03 -12.54 0.12
N ARG A 76 -1.01 -13.50 1.04
CA ARG A 76 -0.72 -13.25 2.46
C ARG A 76 0.55 -13.97 2.85
N GLY A 77 1.20 -13.50 3.90
CA GLY A 77 2.41 -14.11 4.41
C GLY A 77 3.53 -13.11 4.59
N LYS A 78 4.72 -13.62 4.86
CA LYS A 78 5.90 -12.81 5.18
C LYS A 78 6.76 -12.59 3.95
N THR A 79 7.26 -11.37 3.83
CA THR A 79 8.24 -10.99 2.83
C THR A 79 9.06 -9.82 3.40
N ASP A 80 9.80 -9.13 2.58
CA ASP A 80 10.56 -7.96 3.00
C ASP A 80 10.68 -6.96 1.84
N VAL A 81 11.07 -5.74 2.16
CA VAL A 81 11.38 -4.74 1.15
C VAL A 81 12.74 -5.06 0.55
N ILE A 82 12.79 -5.26 -0.76
CA ILE A 82 14.03 -5.59 -1.46
C ILE A 82 14.59 -4.41 -2.24
N GLN A 83 13.75 -3.42 -2.55
CA GLN A 83 14.19 -2.26 -3.33
C GLN A 83 13.23 -1.09 -3.08
N LYS A 84 13.79 0.12 -3.06
CA LYS A 84 13.02 1.36 -2.94
C LYS A 84 13.22 2.18 -4.20
N VAL A 85 12.14 2.65 -4.82
CA VAL A 85 12.21 3.36 -6.11
C VAL A 85 11.39 4.63 -6.06
N VAL A 86 12.03 5.74 -6.44
CA VAL A 86 11.39 7.05 -6.63
C VAL A 86 10.87 7.10 -8.06
N ASN A 87 9.62 7.54 -8.24
CA ASN A 87 8.97 7.62 -9.54
C ASN A 87 9.11 6.29 -10.31
N PRO A 88 8.54 5.20 -9.79
CA PRO A 88 8.70 3.89 -10.42
C PRO A 88 8.01 3.84 -11.78
N PRO A 89 8.65 3.30 -12.81
CA PRO A 89 7.95 3.03 -14.05
C PRO A 89 6.99 1.85 -13.84
N TRP A 90 5.86 1.89 -14.52
CA TRP A 90 4.89 0.81 -14.42
C TRP A 90 4.89 -0.01 -15.70
N ARG A 91 4.93 -1.33 -15.54
CA ARG A 91 4.78 -2.27 -16.65
C ARG A 91 3.69 -3.26 -16.27
N PRO A 92 2.65 -3.40 -17.10
CA PRO A 92 1.67 -4.44 -16.85
C PRO A 92 2.32 -5.82 -16.91
N THR A 93 1.84 -6.74 -16.08
CA THR A 93 2.31 -8.12 -16.13
C THR A 93 1.83 -8.77 -17.45
N PRO A 94 2.47 -9.87 -17.89
CA PRO A 94 1.99 -10.58 -19.06
C PRO A 94 0.51 -10.95 -18.99
N ALA A 95 0.03 -11.38 -17.82
CA ALA A 95 -1.37 -11.72 -17.61
C ALA A 95 -2.29 -10.49 -17.78
N MET A 96 -1.87 -9.34 -17.28
CA MET A 96 -2.63 -8.09 -17.45
C MET A 96 -2.72 -7.69 -18.91
N ARG A 97 -1.62 -7.82 -19.66
CA ARG A 97 -1.59 -7.50 -21.08
C ARG A 97 -2.42 -8.46 -21.90
N GLU A 98 -2.47 -9.71 -21.50
CA GLU A 98 -3.32 -10.69 -22.15
C GLU A 98 -4.80 -10.32 -22.03
N ARG A 99 -5.21 -9.86 -20.84
CA ARG A 99 -6.59 -9.40 -20.60
C ARG A 99 -6.87 -8.05 -21.23
N ASN A 100 -5.85 -7.22 -21.41
CA ASN A 100 -5.99 -5.84 -21.88
C ASN A 100 -4.91 -5.55 -22.93
N PRO A 101 -5.05 -6.12 -24.15
CA PRO A 101 -4.00 -5.98 -25.18
C PRO A 101 -3.73 -4.53 -25.60
N GLU A 102 -4.70 -3.64 -25.35
CA GLU A 102 -4.59 -2.20 -25.67
C GLU A 102 -3.75 -1.42 -24.66
N TRP A 103 -3.39 -2.03 -23.52
CA TRP A 103 -2.60 -1.32 -22.50
C TRP A 103 -1.17 -1.09 -23.00
N PRO A 104 -0.55 0.03 -22.59
CA PRO A 104 0.83 0.29 -23.00
C PRO A 104 1.78 -0.72 -22.37
N GLU A 105 2.91 -0.90 -23.02
CA GLU A 105 3.97 -1.77 -22.52
C GLU A 105 4.60 -1.22 -21.25
N MET A 106 4.63 0.11 -21.13
CA MET A 106 5.20 0.81 -19.97
C MET A 106 4.59 2.19 -19.85
N VAL A 107 4.41 2.63 -18.61
CA VAL A 107 4.11 4.02 -18.29
C VAL A 107 5.30 4.57 -17.52
N GLU A 108 5.79 5.73 -17.94
CA GLU A 108 6.97 6.36 -17.32
C GLU A 108 6.74 6.71 -15.87
N GLY A 109 7.81 6.66 -15.08
CA GLY A 109 7.78 7.14 -13.71
C GLY A 109 7.48 8.63 -13.67
N GLY A 110 6.60 9.03 -12.76
CA GLY A 110 6.18 10.43 -12.63
C GLY A 110 5.01 10.83 -13.51
N ALA A 111 4.60 9.99 -14.46
CA ALA A 111 3.43 10.29 -15.28
C ALA A 111 2.16 10.24 -14.44
N LYS A 112 1.21 11.13 -14.75
CA LYS A 112 -0.04 11.25 -13.97
C LYS A 112 -0.92 10.01 -14.07
N ASP A 113 -0.81 9.26 -15.14
CA ASP A 113 -1.57 8.03 -15.34
C ASP A 113 -0.82 6.78 -14.87
N ASN A 114 0.35 6.96 -14.26
CA ASN A 114 1.13 5.84 -13.72
C ASN A 114 0.45 5.29 -12.46
N PRO A 115 0.02 4.01 -12.48
CA PRO A 115 -0.69 3.43 -11.33
C PRO A 115 0.15 3.30 -10.07
N LEU A 116 1.48 3.41 -10.15
CA LEU A 116 2.37 3.23 -8.99
C LEU A 116 2.63 4.52 -8.23
N GLY A 117 2.11 5.66 -8.70
CA GLY A 117 2.30 6.93 -8.01
C GLY A 117 3.74 7.39 -7.96
N THR A 118 4.12 8.04 -6.84
CA THR A 118 5.39 8.74 -6.72
C THR A 118 6.52 7.89 -6.12
N ARG A 119 6.19 6.81 -5.42
CA ARG A 119 7.18 5.97 -4.72
C ARG A 119 6.70 4.53 -4.72
N ALA A 120 7.64 3.60 -4.68
CA ALA A 120 7.31 2.19 -4.49
C ALA A 120 8.35 1.49 -3.62
N LEU A 121 7.86 0.59 -2.78
CA LEU A 121 8.65 -0.38 -2.04
C LEU A 121 8.41 -1.73 -2.72
N TYR A 122 9.44 -2.26 -3.37
CA TYR A 122 9.33 -3.55 -4.05
C TYR A 122 9.55 -4.65 -3.02
N LEU A 123 8.68 -5.65 -3.06
CA LEU A 123 8.69 -6.76 -2.11
C LEU A 123 9.41 -7.97 -2.68
N GLY A 124 9.78 -8.92 -1.81
CA GLY A 124 10.46 -10.14 -2.22
C GLY A 124 9.62 -11.08 -3.08
N TRP A 125 8.34 -10.80 -3.25
CA TRP A 125 7.46 -11.55 -4.14
C TRP A 125 7.39 -10.85 -5.49
N THR A 126 7.56 -11.59 -6.57
CA THR A 126 7.51 -11.07 -7.93
C THR A 126 6.20 -10.31 -8.18
N TYR A 127 6.30 -9.10 -8.72
CA TYR A 127 5.19 -8.20 -9.04
C TYR A 127 4.47 -7.58 -7.84
N TYR A 128 4.88 -7.87 -6.61
CA TYR A 128 4.23 -7.29 -5.42
C TYR A 128 4.96 -6.05 -4.97
N ARG A 129 4.20 -4.97 -4.72
CA ARG A 129 4.73 -3.67 -4.31
C ARG A 129 3.79 -3.00 -3.34
N ILE A 130 4.36 -2.15 -2.49
CA ILE A 130 3.62 -1.14 -1.73
C ILE A 130 3.97 0.18 -2.43
N HIS A 131 2.97 0.91 -2.90
CA HIS A 131 3.22 2.05 -3.79
C HIS A 131 2.21 3.17 -3.56
N GLY A 132 2.48 4.35 -4.17
CA GLY A 132 1.52 5.44 -4.17
C GLY A 132 0.47 5.30 -5.26
N THR A 133 -0.42 6.25 -5.31
CA THR A 133 -1.39 6.35 -6.40
C THR A 133 -1.83 7.79 -6.60
N HIS A 134 -2.03 8.18 -7.85
CA HIS A 134 -2.66 9.45 -8.18
C HIS A 134 -4.19 9.35 -8.13
N ASP A 135 -4.72 8.13 -8.12
CA ASP A 135 -6.17 7.91 -8.06
C ASP A 135 -6.60 7.69 -6.61
N THR A 136 -6.93 8.79 -5.95
CA THR A 136 -7.30 8.77 -4.52
C THR A 136 -8.59 8.01 -4.25
N ARG A 137 -9.40 7.75 -5.28
CA ARG A 137 -10.66 7.01 -5.11
C ARG A 137 -10.42 5.54 -4.77
N LYS A 138 -9.23 5.02 -5.03
CA LYS A 138 -8.90 3.61 -4.77
C LYS A 138 -8.62 3.31 -3.30
N ILE A 139 -8.20 4.33 -2.56
CA ILE A 139 -7.78 4.14 -1.16
C ILE A 139 -8.97 3.78 -0.28
N GLY A 140 -8.78 2.80 0.59
CA GLY A 140 -9.84 2.27 1.43
C GLY A 140 -10.74 1.27 0.74
N ARG A 141 -10.36 0.79 -0.45
CA ARG A 141 -11.18 -0.09 -1.28
C ARG A 141 -10.42 -1.31 -1.78
N LYS A 142 -11.18 -2.32 -2.18
CA LYS A 142 -10.65 -3.47 -2.92
C LYS A 142 -10.57 -3.06 -4.39
N SER A 143 -9.45 -2.56 -4.82
CA SER A 143 -9.33 -1.92 -6.13
C SER A 143 -8.05 -2.26 -6.90
N SER A 144 -7.15 -3.07 -6.34
CA SER A 144 -5.87 -3.35 -6.98
C SER A 144 -5.82 -4.74 -7.61
N ASN A 145 -4.77 -4.99 -8.39
CA ASN A 145 -4.52 -6.28 -9.03
C ASN A 145 -3.44 -7.08 -8.27
N GLY A 146 -3.28 -6.82 -6.97
CA GLY A 146 -2.34 -7.57 -6.13
C GLY A 146 -1.52 -6.67 -5.22
N CYS A 147 -1.24 -5.45 -5.65
CA CYS A 147 -0.42 -4.53 -4.89
C CYS A 147 -1.21 -3.75 -3.84
N VAL A 148 -0.50 -3.12 -2.92
CA VAL A 148 -1.05 -2.32 -1.85
C VAL A 148 -0.76 -0.85 -2.17
N GLY A 149 -1.81 -0.07 -2.35
CA GLY A 149 -1.67 1.35 -2.71
C GLY A 149 -1.95 2.27 -1.53
N LEU A 150 -1.21 3.37 -1.47
CA LEU A 150 -1.38 4.44 -0.49
C LEU A 150 -1.55 5.76 -1.21
N TYR A 151 -2.09 6.76 -0.51
CA TYR A 151 -1.98 8.14 -1.01
C TYR A 151 -0.51 8.48 -1.23
N ASN A 152 -0.21 9.30 -2.23
CA ASN A 152 1.17 9.66 -2.55
C ASN A 152 1.89 10.28 -1.34
N GLU A 153 1.24 11.16 -0.60
CA GLU A 153 1.85 11.75 0.59
C GLU A 153 2.16 10.71 1.66
N HIS A 154 1.36 9.67 1.77
CA HIS A 154 1.59 8.60 2.74
C HIS A 154 2.74 7.70 2.33
N ILE A 155 2.79 7.30 1.06
CA ILE A 155 3.91 6.46 0.61
C ILE A 155 5.23 7.23 0.67
N GLU A 156 5.20 8.54 0.44
CA GLU A 156 6.40 9.38 0.55
C GLU A 156 6.91 9.40 1.98
N GLU A 157 6.03 9.52 2.97
CA GLU A 157 6.43 9.44 4.37
C GLU A 157 6.96 8.04 4.72
N LEU A 158 6.22 7.01 4.38
CA LEU A 158 6.63 5.63 4.65
C LEU A 158 7.96 5.29 3.98
N PHE A 159 8.18 5.81 2.77
CA PHE A 159 9.41 5.59 2.02
C PHE A 159 10.63 6.12 2.77
N GLU A 160 10.48 7.24 3.50
CA GLU A 160 11.58 7.78 4.29
C GLU A 160 11.91 6.89 5.50
N TYR A 161 10.91 6.26 6.10
CA TYR A 161 11.11 5.41 7.27
C TYR A 161 11.52 3.99 6.92
N ALA A 162 10.96 3.43 5.87
CA ALA A 162 11.25 2.05 5.46
C ALA A 162 12.60 1.98 4.77
N LYS A 163 13.24 0.82 4.90
CA LYS A 163 14.53 0.57 4.25
C LYS A 163 14.52 -0.81 3.61
N VAL A 164 15.53 -1.05 2.77
CA VAL A 164 15.74 -2.40 2.25
C VAL A 164 15.98 -3.32 3.45
N GLY A 165 15.24 -4.41 3.51
CA GLY A 165 15.27 -5.32 4.66
C GLY A 165 14.13 -5.11 5.64
N THR A 166 13.35 -4.02 5.53
CA THR A 166 12.16 -3.84 6.37
C THR A 166 11.26 -5.06 6.22
N GLN A 167 10.85 -5.62 7.34
CA GLN A 167 9.98 -6.80 7.38
C GLN A 167 8.58 -6.43 6.92
N VAL A 168 7.94 -7.31 6.16
CA VAL A 168 6.57 -7.07 5.67
C VAL A 168 5.74 -8.32 5.91
N LEU A 169 4.57 -8.13 6.49
CA LEU A 169 3.60 -9.20 6.71
C LEU A 169 2.25 -8.75 6.19
N LEU A 170 1.66 -9.55 5.29
CA LEU A 170 0.29 -9.34 4.82
C LEU A 170 -0.61 -10.40 5.47
N ILE A 171 -1.67 -9.92 6.12
CA ILE A 171 -2.65 -10.80 6.78
C ILE A 171 -4.05 -10.59 6.24
#